data_6898290e693fea5f6016f935676e1e57
#
_entry.id   6898290e693fea5f6016f935676e1e57
#
_cell.length_a   1.000
_cell.length_b   1.000
_cell.length_c   1.000
_cell.angle_alpha   90.00
_cell.angle_beta   90.00
_cell.angle_gamma   90.00
#
_symmetry.space_group_name_H-M   'P 1'
#
loop_
_entity.id
_entity.type
_entity.pdbx_description
1 polymer ?
#
loop_
_entity_poly.entity_id
_entity_poly.type
_entity_poly.pdbx_seq_one_letter_code
_entity_poly.pdbx_strand_id
1 'polypeptide(L)'
;MVDLSGQATHRTVSDALTIVERLSHRSGSDALGTTGDGVGIMTMLPHPLFSKWAQSRGIRLGNAGDYAAGMFFLPDDEISLQNAVGIFEGLAASEGLGVKAWREVPVK
;
A
#
# COMPACT_ATOMS: atom_id res chain seq x y z
N MET A 1 -18.26 5.46 -4.36
CA MET A 1 -18.47 6.43 -3.25
C MET A 1 -17.25 7.33 -3.17
N VAL A 2 -17.41 8.61 -2.97
CA VAL A 2 -16.33 9.60 -2.78
C VAL A 2 -16.69 10.43 -1.55
N ASP A 3 -15.75 10.58 -0.63
CA ASP A 3 -15.87 11.53 0.47
C ASP A 3 -15.14 12.83 0.09
N LEU A 4 -15.88 13.90 -0.07
CA LEU A 4 -15.37 15.21 -0.46
C LEU A 4 -15.05 16.11 0.75
N SER A 5 -15.31 15.65 1.97
CA SER A 5 -15.06 16.44 3.19
C SER A 5 -13.56 16.62 3.48
N GLY A 6 -12.72 15.77 2.93
CA GLY A 6 -11.28 15.75 3.20
C GLY A 6 -10.92 15.28 4.63
N GLN A 7 -11.93 14.88 5.41
CA GLN A 7 -11.70 14.38 6.77
C GLN A 7 -11.39 12.88 6.75
N ALA A 8 -10.22 12.52 7.23
CA ALA A 8 -9.82 11.13 7.37
C ALA A 8 -10.56 10.47 8.55
N THR A 9 -11.58 9.66 8.27
CA THR A 9 -12.33 8.93 9.30
C THR A 9 -12.33 7.43 9.01
N HIS A 10 -12.26 6.62 10.07
CA HIS A 10 -12.39 5.16 9.94
C HIS A 10 -13.77 4.77 9.39
N ARG A 11 -14.81 5.55 9.67
CA ARG A 11 -16.17 5.32 9.18
C ARG A 11 -16.21 5.28 7.65
N THR A 12 -15.57 6.24 6.98
CA THR A 12 -15.52 6.30 5.51
C THR A 12 -14.91 5.02 4.92
N VAL A 13 -13.84 4.50 5.54
CA VAL A 13 -13.20 3.24 5.11
C VAL A 13 -14.14 2.04 5.36
N SER A 14 -14.77 1.98 6.54
CA SER A 14 -15.71 0.91 6.88
C SER A 14 -16.92 0.88 5.93
N ASP A 15 -17.48 2.04 5.61
CA ASP A 15 -18.59 2.16 4.67
C ASP A 15 -18.17 1.71 3.26
N ALA A 16 -16.95 2.08 2.82
CA ALA A 16 -16.41 1.64 1.53
C ALA A 16 -16.24 0.12 1.46
N LEU A 17 -15.69 -0.50 2.50
CA LEU A 17 -15.55 -1.95 2.59
C LEU A 17 -16.91 -2.65 2.56
N THR A 18 -17.89 -2.14 3.31
CA THR A 18 -19.25 -2.68 3.31
C THR A 18 -19.89 -2.62 1.91
N ILE A 19 -19.67 -1.54 1.17
CA ILE A 19 -20.15 -1.43 -0.22
C ILE A 19 -19.51 -2.49 -1.10
N VAL A 20 -18.20 -2.67 -0.98
CA VAL A 20 -17.46 -3.68 -1.74
C VAL A 20 -17.99 -5.09 -1.46
N GLU A 21 -18.18 -5.45 -0.19
CA GLU A 21 -18.76 -6.74 0.22
C GLU A 21 -20.17 -6.97 -0.37
N ARG A 22 -21.01 -5.95 -0.31
CA ARG A 22 -22.38 -6.03 -0.83
C ARG A 22 -22.45 -6.09 -2.37
N LEU A 23 -21.39 -5.70 -3.04
CA LEU A 23 -21.27 -5.80 -4.51
C LEU A 23 -20.64 -7.11 -4.98
N SER A 24 -20.38 -8.06 -4.09
CA SER A 24 -19.80 -9.37 -4.42
C SER A 24 -20.54 -10.13 -5.52
N HIS A 25 -21.87 -9.94 -5.61
CA HIS A 25 -22.71 -10.53 -6.67
C HIS A 25 -22.43 -9.95 -8.08
N ARG A 26 -21.66 -8.88 -8.17
CA ARG A 26 -21.21 -8.25 -9.44
C ARG A 26 -19.77 -8.58 -9.79
N SER A 27 -19.05 -9.27 -8.90
CA SER A 27 -17.69 -9.73 -9.19
C SER A 27 -17.75 -11.00 -10.03
N GLY A 28 -16.93 -11.07 -11.07
CA GLY A 28 -16.69 -12.32 -11.79
C GLY A 28 -15.90 -13.29 -10.91
N SER A 29 -16.24 -14.55 -10.96
CA SER A 29 -15.45 -15.62 -10.36
C SER A 29 -15.34 -16.77 -11.37
N ASP A 30 -14.29 -17.60 -11.23
CA ASP A 30 -14.19 -18.81 -12.01
C ASP A 30 -15.29 -19.83 -11.63
N ALA A 31 -15.45 -20.86 -12.44
CA ALA A 31 -16.48 -21.90 -12.21
C ALA A 31 -16.31 -22.64 -10.88
N LEU A 32 -15.13 -22.59 -10.28
CA LEU A 32 -14.81 -23.22 -8.99
C LEU A 32 -14.88 -22.24 -7.82
N GLY A 33 -15.07 -20.93 -8.08
CA GLY A 33 -15.09 -19.89 -7.04
C GLY A 33 -13.73 -19.65 -6.36
N THR A 34 -12.64 -20.10 -6.97
CA THR A 34 -11.28 -20.02 -6.42
C THR A 34 -10.56 -18.74 -6.82
N THR A 35 -10.97 -18.13 -7.93
CA THR A 35 -10.43 -16.85 -8.40
C THR A 35 -11.56 -15.87 -8.69
N GLY A 36 -11.31 -14.60 -8.56
CA GLY A 36 -12.24 -13.52 -8.85
C GLY A 36 -11.55 -12.33 -9.52
N ASP A 37 -12.35 -11.42 -10.09
CA ASP A 37 -11.84 -10.23 -10.79
C ASP A 37 -11.12 -9.23 -9.87
N GLY A 38 -11.06 -9.54 -8.59
CA GLY A 38 -10.49 -8.65 -7.59
C GLY A 38 -11.38 -7.43 -7.32
N VAL A 39 -11.14 -6.81 -6.21
CA VAL A 39 -11.87 -5.65 -5.73
C VAL A 39 -10.92 -4.80 -4.88
N GLY A 40 -11.13 -3.51 -4.89
CA GLY A 40 -10.25 -2.62 -4.13
C GLY A 40 -10.92 -1.33 -3.73
N ILE A 41 -10.34 -0.71 -2.74
CA ILE A 41 -10.65 0.66 -2.34
C ILE A 41 -9.39 1.52 -2.51
N MET A 42 -9.58 2.76 -2.87
CA MET A 42 -8.49 3.74 -2.94
C MET A 42 -8.60 4.69 -1.75
N THR A 43 -7.53 4.80 -1.00
CA THR A 43 -7.46 5.68 0.17
C THR A 43 -6.29 6.64 0.05
N MET A 44 -6.33 7.74 0.80
CA MET A 44 -5.15 8.57 0.97
C MET A 44 -4.07 7.82 1.76
N LEU A 45 -2.81 8.17 1.49
CA LEU A 45 -1.68 7.64 2.25
C LEU A 45 -1.85 7.98 3.75
N PRO A 46 -1.82 6.99 4.65
CA PRO A 46 -2.02 7.23 6.09
C PRO A 46 -0.76 7.84 6.72
N HIS A 47 -0.54 9.14 6.46
CA HIS A 47 0.63 9.88 6.93
C HIS A 47 0.91 9.71 8.44
N PRO A 48 -0.07 9.75 9.35
CA PRO A 48 0.20 9.54 10.77
C PRO A 48 0.81 8.17 11.10
N LEU A 49 0.40 7.12 10.38
CA LEU A 49 0.95 5.77 10.55
C LEU A 49 2.42 5.73 10.12
N PHE A 50 2.71 6.24 8.91
CA PHE A 50 4.06 6.22 8.37
C PHE A 50 5.01 7.15 9.15
N SER A 51 4.55 8.32 9.57
CA SER A 51 5.34 9.25 10.39
C SER A 51 5.72 8.63 11.73
N LYS A 52 4.77 8.00 12.42
CA LYS A 52 5.04 7.34 13.71
C LYS A 52 6.06 6.20 13.54
N TRP A 53 5.90 5.39 12.49
CA TRP A 53 6.84 4.31 12.20
C TRP A 53 8.23 4.83 11.86
N ALA A 54 8.33 5.85 11.01
CA ALA A 54 9.60 6.45 10.61
C ALA A 54 10.33 7.11 11.78
N GLN A 55 9.61 7.85 12.63
CA GLN A 55 10.16 8.47 13.83
C GLN A 55 10.78 7.42 14.77
N SER A 56 10.13 6.28 14.97
CA SER A 56 10.67 5.21 15.81
C SER A 56 11.99 4.62 15.29
N ARG A 57 12.36 4.91 14.04
CA ARG A 57 13.58 4.44 13.37
C ARG A 57 14.54 5.56 12.98
N GLY A 58 14.28 6.81 13.40
CA GLY A 58 15.09 7.97 13.07
C GLY A 58 15.05 8.38 11.59
N ILE A 59 14.02 7.96 10.85
CA ILE A 59 13.85 8.24 9.42
C ILE A 59 13.05 9.52 9.25
N ARG A 60 13.51 10.42 8.38
CA ARG A 60 12.79 11.64 7.98
C ARG A 60 11.98 11.38 6.73
N LEU A 61 10.65 11.39 6.84
CA LEU A 61 9.76 11.26 5.69
C LEU A 61 9.40 12.58 5.01
N GLY A 62 9.43 13.69 5.72
CA GLY A 62 8.86 14.97 5.26
C GLY A 62 7.37 15.08 5.60
N ASN A 63 6.67 16.00 4.97
CA ASN A 63 5.25 16.23 5.17
C ASN A 63 4.39 15.25 4.35
N ALA A 64 3.09 15.26 4.60
CA ALA A 64 2.15 14.57 3.73
C ALA A 64 2.24 15.15 2.30
N GLY A 65 2.49 14.28 1.32
CA GLY A 65 2.70 14.67 -0.08
C GLY A 65 4.15 14.76 -0.51
N ASP A 66 5.11 14.81 0.42
CA ASP A 66 6.55 14.86 0.08
C ASP A 66 7.13 13.47 -0.24
N TYR A 67 6.36 12.43 -0.05
CA TYR A 67 6.79 11.04 -0.29
C TYR A 67 5.65 10.17 -0.81
N ALA A 68 5.99 9.06 -1.40
CA ALA A 68 5.07 8.01 -1.81
C ALA A 68 5.38 6.70 -1.04
N ALA A 69 4.44 5.78 -1.04
CA ALA A 69 4.63 4.42 -0.57
C ALA A 69 4.21 3.44 -1.66
N GLY A 70 5.01 2.42 -1.87
CA GLY A 70 4.72 1.30 -2.76
C GLY A 70 4.60 0.00 -1.98
N MET A 71 3.80 -0.93 -2.49
CA MET A 71 3.70 -2.29 -1.99
C MET A 71 4.42 -3.22 -2.97
N PHE A 72 5.30 -4.04 -2.45
CA PHE A 72 6.09 -4.98 -3.24
C PHE A 72 5.91 -6.39 -2.70
N PHE A 73 5.69 -7.34 -3.60
CA PHE A 73 5.77 -8.76 -3.31
C PHE A 73 7.13 -9.24 -3.77
N LEU A 74 7.99 -9.54 -2.83
CA LEU A 74 9.39 -9.87 -3.05
C LEU A 74 9.63 -11.35 -2.78
N PRO A 75 10.70 -11.94 -3.37
CA PRO A 75 11.07 -13.32 -3.07
C PRO A 75 11.39 -13.53 -1.59
N ASP A 76 11.14 -14.75 -1.10
CA ASP A 76 11.41 -15.12 0.30
C ASP A 76 12.90 -15.48 0.53
N ASP A 77 13.64 -15.87 -0.52
CA ASP A 77 15.05 -16.16 -0.39
C ASP A 77 15.91 -14.88 -0.36
N GLU A 78 16.86 -14.84 0.55
CA GLU A 78 17.68 -13.67 0.88
C GLU A 78 18.42 -13.10 -0.36
N ILE A 79 18.95 -13.96 -1.22
CA ILE A 79 19.76 -13.55 -2.37
C ILE A 79 18.87 -12.83 -3.41
N SER A 80 17.74 -13.44 -3.75
CA SER A 80 16.78 -12.87 -4.70
C SER A 80 16.14 -11.61 -4.14
N LEU A 81 15.86 -11.57 -2.82
CA LEU A 81 15.33 -10.40 -2.14
C LEU A 81 16.30 -9.21 -2.27
N GLN A 82 17.57 -9.40 -1.92
CA GLN A 82 18.58 -8.35 -2.00
C GLN A 82 18.80 -7.87 -3.42
N ASN A 83 18.80 -8.77 -4.38
CA ASN A 83 18.90 -8.42 -5.80
C ASN A 83 17.71 -7.57 -6.26
N ALA A 84 16.48 -7.97 -5.92
CA ALA A 84 15.28 -7.23 -6.28
C ALA A 84 15.25 -5.83 -5.66
N VAL A 85 15.61 -5.72 -4.39
CA VAL A 85 15.74 -4.43 -3.69
C VAL A 85 16.79 -3.55 -4.37
N GLY A 86 17.98 -4.09 -4.66
CA GLY A 86 19.05 -3.35 -5.32
C GLY A 86 18.69 -2.85 -6.71
N ILE A 87 17.98 -3.67 -7.49
CA ILE A 87 17.49 -3.28 -8.82
C ILE A 87 16.50 -2.11 -8.68
N PHE A 88 15.54 -2.23 -7.76
CA PHE A 88 14.55 -1.17 -7.54
C PHE A 88 15.20 0.14 -7.11
N GLU A 89 16.10 0.09 -6.13
CA GLU A 89 16.82 1.28 -5.65
C GLU A 89 17.66 1.94 -6.75
N GLY A 90 18.32 1.14 -7.58
CA GLY A 90 19.08 1.64 -8.73
C GLY A 90 18.20 2.33 -9.76
N LEU A 91 17.05 1.74 -10.09
CA LEU A 91 16.08 2.35 -11.01
C LEU A 91 15.47 3.62 -10.41
N ALA A 92 15.09 3.61 -9.14
CA ALA A 92 14.57 4.79 -8.46
C ALA A 92 15.56 5.94 -8.48
N ALA A 93 16.85 5.65 -8.21
CA ALA A 93 17.92 6.65 -8.27
C ALA A 93 18.11 7.21 -9.68
N SER A 94 18.01 6.39 -10.73
CA SER A 94 18.10 6.85 -12.12
C SER A 94 16.97 7.80 -12.52
N GLU A 95 15.81 7.66 -11.88
CA GLU A 95 14.64 8.54 -12.05
C GLU A 95 14.64 9.75 -11.08
N GLY A 96 15.73 9.96 -10.34
CA GLY A 96 15.85 11.06 -9.38
C GLY A 96 15.06 10.87 -8.08
N LEU A 97 14.63 9.65 -7.78
CA LEU A 97 13.90 9.31 -6.57
C LEU A 97 14.84 8.68 -5.53
N GLY A 98 14.66 9.05 -4.27
CA GLY A 98 15.39 8.45 -3.15
C GLY A 98 14.52 7.50 -2.36
N VAL A 99 14.87 6.23 -2.29
CA VAL A 99 14.23 5.27 -1.39
C VAL A 99 14.57 5.65 0.06
N LYS A 100 13.55 5.92 0.86
CA LYS A 100 13.71 6.33 2.26
C LYS A 100 13.91 5.15 3.20
N ALA A 101 13.15 4.11 2.98
CA ALA A 101 13.23 2.88 3.76
C ALA A 101 12.36 1.78 3.17
N TRP A 102 12.68 0.56 3.56
CA TRP A 102 11.86 -0.63 3.39
C TRP A 102 11.16 -0.97 4.71
N ARG A 103 9.90 -1.33 4.61
CA ARG A 103 9.10 -1.73 5.77
C ARG A 103 8.47 -3.09 5.49
N GLU A 104 8.81 -4.05 6.30
CA GLU A 104 8.12 -5.33 6.27
C GLU A 104 6.66 -5.14 6.71
N VAL A 105 5.74 -5.72 5.93
CA VAL A 105 4.31 -5.71 6.22
C VAL A 105 3.96 -7.01 6.92
N PRO A 106 3.43 -6.96 8.16
CA PRO A 106 3.00 -8.17 8.85
C PRO A 106 1.87 -8.85 8.06
N VAL A 107 2.09 -10.09 7.70
CA VAL A 107 1.08 -10.96 7.07
C VAL A 107 0.77 -12.12 8.01
N LYS A 108 -0.46 -12.64 7.95
CA LYS A 108 -0.88 -13.84 8.69
C LYS A 108 -0.84 -15.05 7.78
#